data_290bbc0c93ef391ab8a9ba324df6a202
#
_entry.id   290bbc0c93ef391ab8a9ba324df6a202
#
_cell.length_a   1.000
_cell.length_b   1.000
_cell.length_c   1.000
_cell.angle_alpha   90.00
_cell.angle_beta   90.00
_cell.angle_gamma   90.00
#
_symmetry.space_group_name_H-M   'P 1'
#
loop_
_entity.id
_entity.type
_entity.pdbx_description
1 polymer ?
#
loop_
_entity_poly.entity_id
_entity_poly.type
_entity_poly.pdbx_seq_one_letter_code
_entity_poly.pdbx_strand_id
1 'polypeptide(L)'
;IANCSLGLAYGSQRDGTNDPIVSCYARVENIPKSVLKNCADNIDWQTPQAYLDHLETLNLGPNVAVLFPHSMLRIEKMGFEGSISRDPTQAELESMQSALRDALKQGYVGFSTDALPFHYLAAQPHCAKTIPTQFAKYPEIKALAQVVREEGGLWQATPPKDSVIGTLKTFLLTSGKLYGQPLKTTVVAALDVANNWKISLMTRVLARTLNSKWVGGEFHLQALGAPFKIWADGAVTPIAEEIPELRRLNETDLEDRAGRREILNDATYIKAFKAMWMKGKQGWSAARLKRKINLEDYAFNRNLADMQVERCPQSNWQGMSFQAVFERVLALKNNLQGDDISAEERSLVQRDFFWIADEADFVLQMLRSFDNDLTWSTVTANRDLSVVRKLLMHPLLLPGFNDSGAHLTNMAFYDVNLRSLQLAAQGGDADVSYMVKRLTKDAADVFGVAGGTINEGDIADLILVDPKKLAAYDGEKNVQRIYREEFAHEQLVNRSDDVVKLVMIAGQSAWENNAFSPEFGQKPMGRLLRAQRASKG
;
A
#
# COMPACT_ATOMS: atom_id res chain seq x y z
N ILE A 1 5.99 -10.40 2.79
CA ILE A 1 4.59 -9.97 2.85
C ILE A 1 4.48 -8.99 4.01
N ALA A 2 4.46 -7.71 3.72
CA ALA A 2 4.17 -6.65 4.67
C ALA A 2 2.65 -6.44 4.71
N ASN A 3 2.09 -6.20 5.87
CA ASN A 3 0.67 -5.99 6.05
C ASN A 3 0.34 -4.77 6.94
N CYS A 4 1.27 -3.85 7.10
CA CYS A 4 1.09 -2.63 7.89
C CYS A 4 0.40 -2.84 9.24
N SER A 5 0.79 -3.87 9.99
CA SER A 5 0.22 -4.32 11.26
C SER A 5 -1.14 -5.03 11.20
N LEU A 6 -1.73 -5.13 10.04
CA LEU A 6 -2.97 -5.86 9.82
C LEU A 6 -2.68 -7.30 9.40
N GLY A 7 -3.56 -8.23 9.67
CA GLY A 7 -3.37 -9.63 9.33
C GLY A 7 -4.49 -10.51 9.90
N LEU A 8 -4.45 -11.80 9.55
CA LEU A 8 -5.48 -12.77 9.89
C LEU A 8 -5.01 -13.81 10.92
N ALA A 9 -3.96 -13.49 11.69
CA ALA A 9 -3.37 -14.44 12.64
C ALA A 9 -4.33 -14.85 13.78
N TYR A 10 -5.31 -14.01 14.09
CA TYR A 10 -6.35 -14.29 15.08
C TYR A 10 -7.72 -14.20 14.44
N GLY A 11 -8.55 -15.22 14.62
CA GLY A 11 -9.97 -15.25 14.26
C GLY A 11 -10.90 -15.03 15.44
N SER A 12 -10.36 -14.91 16.65
CA SER A 12 -11.06 -14.57 17.87
C SER A 12 -11.49 -13.09 17.91
N GLN A 13 -12.31 -12.71 18.89
CA GLN A 13 -12.80 -11.34 19.07
C GLN A 13 -13.72 -10.82 17.95
N ARG A 14 -14.26 -11.71 17.12
CA ARG A 14 -15.21 -11.36 16.10
C ARG A 14 -16.62 -11.27 16.68
N ASP A 15 -17.24 -10.13 16.53
CA ASP A 15 -18.63 -9.87 16.92
C ASP A 15 -19.37 -9.32 15.69
N GLY A 16 -20.26 -10.08 15.13
CA GLY A 16 -20.98 -9.95 13.86
C GLY A 16 -21.18 -8.55 13.26
N THR A 17 -21.46 -7.52 14.05
CA THR A 17 -21.65 -6.15 13.58
C THR A 17 -20.37 -5.29 13.63
N ASN A 18 -19.43 -5.64 14.51
CA ASN A 18 -18.19 -4.89 14.79
C ASN A 18 -16.95 -5.78 14.61
N ASP A 19 -16.91 -6.55 13.55
CA ASP A 19 -15.76 -7.40 13.26
C ASP A 19 -14.49 -6.56 13.16
N PRO A 20 -13.49 -6.77 14.06
CA PRO A 20 -12.27 -5.98 14.07
C PRO A 20 -11.47 -6.07 12.77
N ILE A 21 -11.54 -7.22 12.08
CA ILE A 21 -10.88 -7.41 10.78
C ILE A 21 -11.50 -6.46 9.75
N VAL A 22 -12.84 -6.49 9.62
CA VAL A 22 -13.55 -5.61 8.69
C VAL A 22 -13.31 -4.13 9.04
N SER A 23 -13.39 -3.78 10.34
CA SER A 23 -13.17 -2.41 10.80
C SER A 23 -11.75 -1.88 10.51
N CYS A 24 -10.73 -2.72 10.67
CA CYS A 24 -9.34 -2.33 10.40
C CYS A 24 -9.01 -2.27 8.91
N TYR A 25 -9.51 -3.21 8.11
CA TYR A 25 -9.10 -3.28 6.69
C TYR A 25 -9.87 -2.34 5.77
N ALA A 26 -11.18 -2.12 6.01
CA ALA A 26 -12.03 -1.48 5.01
C ALA A 26 -11.52 -0.10 4.55
N ARG A 27 -11.11 0.77 5.47
CA ARG A 27 -10.57 2.11 5.12
C ARG A 27 -9.08 2.11 4.81
N VAL A 28 -8.30 1.32 5.55
CA VAL A 28 -6.84 1.26 5.33
C VAL A 28 -6.55 0.78 3.92
N GLU A 29 -7.25 -0.28 3.49
CA GLU A 29 -7.03 -0.91 2.18
C GLU A 29 -8.04 -0.47 1.12
N ASN A 30 -9.01 0.38 1.48
CA ASN A 30 -10.13 0.79 0.62
C ASN A 30 -10.91 -0.41 0.03
N ILE A 31 -11.14 -1.44 0.84
CA ILE A 31 -11.92 -2.61 0.47
C ILE A 31 -13.35 -2.44 0.98
N PRO A 32 -14.39 -2.59 0.13
CA PRO A 32 -15.77 -2.58 0.59
C PRO A 32 -16.03 -3.60 1.72
N LYS A 33 -16.84 -3.21 2.69
CA LYS A 33 -17.16 -4.11 3.84
C LYS A 33 -17.85 -5.39 3.40
N SER A 34 -18.66 -5.33 2.33
CA SER A 34 -19.29 -6.49 1.72
C SER A 34 -18.27 -7.54 1.28
N VAL A 35 -17.18 -7.10 0.63
CA VAL A 35 -16.07 -7.98 0.21
C VAL A 35 -15.33 -8.56 1.41
N LEU A 36 -14.98 -7.71 2.39
CA LEU A 36 -14.27 -8.15 3.60
C LEU A 36 -15.11 -9.13 4.42
N LYS A 37 -16.41 -8.91 4.50
CA LYS A 37 -17.31 -9.84 5.20
C LYS A 37 -17.30 -11.22 4.55
N ASN A 38 -17.39 -11.29 3.22
CA ASN A 38 -17.30 -12.57 2.52
C ASN A 38 -15.98 -13.31 2.82
N CYS A 39 -14.86 -12.59 2.91
CA CYS A 39 -13.58 -13.19 3.31
C CYS A 39 -13.59 -13.61 4.79
N ALA A 40 -14.07 -12.74 5.67
CA ALA A 40 -14.07 -12.95 7.11
C ALA A 40 -14.99 -14.08 7.57
N ASP A 41 -16.10 -14.30 6.88
CA ASP A 41 -17.04 -15.40 7.18
C ASP A 41 -16.42 -16.80 6.93
N ASN A 42 -15.30 -16.87 6.18
CA ASN A 42 -14.55 -18.11 5.96
C ASN A 42 -13.41 -18.34 6.98
N ILE A 43 -13.25 -17.48 8.00
CA ILE A 43 -12.25 -17.66 9.05
C ILE A 43 -12.74 -18.70 10.06
N ASP A 44 -12.11 -19.87 10.07
CA ASP A 44 -12.40 -20.99 10.97
C ASP A 44 -11.34 -21.23 12.06
N TRP A 45 -10.26 -20.47 12.04
CA TRP A 45 -9.17 -20.53 13.00
C TRP A 45 -9.28 -19.44 14.09
N GLN A 46 -8.69 -19.73 15.27
CA GLN A 46 -8.70 -18.80 16.42
C GLN A 46 -7.30 -18.37 16.84
N THR A 47 -6.27 -19.12 16.48
CA THR A 47 -4.90 -18.90 16.95
C THR A 47 -3.91 -18.72 15.80
N PRO A 48 -2.75 -18.09 16.04
CA PRO A 48 -1.71 -17.94 15.03
C PRO A 48 -1.23 -19.27 14.42
N GLN A 49 -1.13 -20.33 15.23
CA GLN A 49 -0.76 -21.66 14.72
C GLN A 49 -1.84 -22.19 13.78
N ALA A 50 -3.11 -22.17 14.21
CA ALA A 50 -4.22 -22.67 13.40
C ALA A 50 -4.35 -21.92 12.07
N TYR A 51 -4.03 -20.60 12.04
CA TYR A 51 -3.95 -19.85 10.78
C TYR A 51 -2.86 -20.37 9.85
N LEU A 52 -1.66 -20.66 10.36
CA LEU A 52 -0.60 -21.25 9.54
C LEU A 52 -0.98 -22.66 9.05
N ASP A 53 -1.59 -23.47 9.91
CA ASP A 53 -2.06 -24.80 9.55
C ASP A 53 -3.15 -24.73 8.47
N HIS A 54 -4.08 -23.77 8.58
CA HIS A 54 -5.08 -23.51 7.53
C HIS A 54 -4.42 -23.17 6.19
N LEU A 55 -3.42 -22.27 6.17
CA LEU A 55 -2.68 -21.93 4.95
C LEU A 55 -2.03 -23.15 4.29
N GLU A 56 -1.57 -24.13 5.07
CA GLU A 56 -0.99 -25.37 4.55
C GLU A 56 -2.04 -26.33 3.93
N THR A 57 -3.31 -26.16 4.25
CA THR A 57 -4.41 -26.94 3.62
C THR A 57 -4.85 -26.38 2.27
N LEU A 58 -4.50 -25.13 1.96
CA LEU A 58 -4.93 -24.48 0.73
C LEU A 58 -4.12 -24.92 -0.49
N ASN A 59 -4.76 -24.93 -1.64
CA ASN A 59 -4.08 -25.09 -2.93
C ASN A 59 -3.33 -23.81 -3.30
N LEU A 60 -2.29 -23.47 -2.53
CA LEU A 60 -1.51 -22.26 -2.75
C LEU A 60 -0.89 -22.27 -4.16
N GLY A 61 -1.16 -21.23 -4.92
CA GLY A 61 -0.46 -20.96 -6.17
C GLY A 61 0.97 -20.46 -5.86
N PRO A 62 1.14 -19.26 -5.29
CA PRO A 62 2.44 -18.73 -4.91
C PRO A 62 2.94 -19.28 -3.57
N ASN A 63 4.25 -19.16 -3.32
CA ASN A 63 4.79 -19.31 -1.97
C ASN A 63 4.33 -18.14 -1.10
N VAL A 64 4.01 -18.40 0.16
CA VAL A 64 3.49 -17.42 1.13
C VAL A 64 4.34 -17.42 2.39
N ALA A 65 4.75 -16.23 2.84
CA ALA A 65 5.36 -16.03 4.16
C ALA A 65 4.57 -14.97 4.92
N VAL A 66 4.39 -15.13 6.24
CA VAL A 66 3.49 -14.29 7.02
C VAL A 66 4.26 -13.51 8.09
N LEU A 67 3.96 -12.22 8.21
CA LEU A 67 4.37 -11.38 9.34
C LEU A 67 3.28 -11.41 10.42
N PHE A 68 3.69 -11.41 11.69
CA PHE A 68 2.77 -11.40 12.80
C PHE A 68 2.21 -9.97 13.04
N PRO A 69 0.88 -9.76 13.04
CA PRO A 69 0.27 -8.43 12.99
C PRO A 69 0.09 -7.81 14.38
N HIS A 70 0.61 -6.61 14.60
CA HIS A 70 0.54 -5.91 15.88
C HIS A 70 -0.87 -5.47 16.25
N SER A 71 -1.65 -4.96 15.29
CA SER A 71 -3.02 -4.51 15.57
C SER A 71 -3.88 -5.65 16.10
N MET A 72 -3.79 -6.83 15.47
CA MET A 72 -4.55 -8.01 15.90
C MET A 72 -4.07 -8.56 17.24
N LEU A 73 -2.76 -8.49 17.50
CA LEU A 73 -2.19 -8.86 18.79
C LEU A 73 -2.73 -7.98 19.94
N ARG A 74 -2.82 -6.66 19.72
CA ARG A 74 -3.41 -5.73 20.69
C ARG A 74 -4.88 -6.04 20.93
N ILE A 75 -5.66 -6.27 19.87
CA ILE A 75 -7.09 -6.62 19.98
C ILE A 75 -7.25 -7.91 20.77
N GLU A 76 -6.46 -8.94 20.48
CA GLU A 76 -6.54 -10.23 21.15
C GLU A 76 -6.23 -10.13 22.66
N LYS A 77 -5.27 -9.29 23.07
CA LYS A 77 -4.81 -9.23 24.46
C LYS A 77 -5.50 -8.14 25.30
N MET A 78 -6.06 -7.12 24.67
CA MET A 78 -6.66 -5.95 25.35
C MET A 78 -8.16 -5.81 25.09
N GLY A 79 -8.73 -6.62 24.18
CA GLY A 79 -10.03 -6.37 23.57
C GLY A 79 -10.01 -5.19 22.59
N PHE A 80 -11.01 -5.09 21.71
CA PHE A 80 -11.04 -4.04 20.67
C PHE A 80 -11.00 -2.64 21.27
N GLU A 81 -11.92 -2.31 22.21
CA GLU A 81 -11.99 -1.00 22.86
C GLU A 81 -10.71 -0.63 23.63
N GLY A 82 -10.14 -1.58 24.37
CA GLY A 82 -8.88 -1.37 25.09
C GLY A 82 -7.73 -1.06 24.13
N SER A 83 -7.68 -1.76 23.00
CA SER A 83 -6.61 -1.64 21.99
C SER A 83 -6.58 -0.28 21.30
N ILE A 84 -7.69 0.46 21.26
CA ILE A 84 -7.86 1.79 20.62
C ILE A 84 -8.11 2.93 21.61
N SER A 85 -7.84 2.75 22.89
CA SER A 85 -8.13 3.78 23.90
C SER A 85 -7.05 3.96 24.96
N ARG A 86 -6.24 2.95 25.25
CA ARG A 86 -5.26 2.98 26.35
C ARG A 86 -3.96 2.22 26.05
N ASP A 87 -2.98 2.43 26.90
CA ASP A 87 -1.77 1.59 26.93
C ASP A 87 -2.11 0.21 27.53
N PRO A 88 -1.35 -0.84 27.19
CA PRO A 88 -1.47 -2.14 27.85
C PRO A 88 -1.05 -2.05 29.32
N THR A 89 -1.69 -2.84 30.17
CA THR A 89 -1.15 -3.16 31.49
C THR A 89 0.13 -3.97 31.36
N GLN A 90 0.89 -4.08 32.46
CA GLN A 90 2.11 -4.89 32.47
C GLN A 90 1.83 -6.36 32.12
N ALA A 91 0.74 -6.94 32.64
CA ALA A 91 0.34 -8.32 32.36
C ALA A 91 -0.08 -8.50 30.89
N GLU A 92 -0.81 -7.54 30.30
CA GLU A 92 -1.16 -7.56 28.87
C GLU A 92 0.11 -7.48 27.99
N LEU A 93 1.06 -6.61 28.33
CA LEU A 93 2.33 -6.49 27.60
C LEU A 93 3.14 -7.78 27.67
N GLU A 94 3.26 -8.41 28.83
CA GLU A 94 3.93 -9.70 29.00
C GLU A 94 3.23 -10.82 28.20
N SER A 95 1.89 -10.81 28.17
CA SER A 95 1.09 -11.72 27.35
C SER A 95 1.32 -11.50 25.85
N MET A 96 1.44 -10.23 25.40
CA MET A 96 1.79 -9.91 24.01
C MET A 96 3.20 -10.40 23.67
N GLN A 97 4.18 -10.19 24.55
CA GLN A 97 5.56 -10.66 24.34
C GLN A 97 5.63 -12.19 24.24
N SER A 98 4.89 -12.92 25.08
CA SER A 98 4.79 -14.38 24.99
C SER A 98 4.16 -14.83 23.67
N ALA A 99 3.01 -14.26 23.32
CA ALA A 99 2.31 -14.60 22.08
C ALA A 99 3.18 -14.32 20.81
N LEU A 100 3.89 -13.20 20.79
CA LEU A 100 4.83 -12.88 19.71
C LEU A 100 5.98 -13.87 19.64
N ARG A 101 6.55 -14.26 20.79
CA ARG A 101 7.62 -15.27 20.86
C ARG A 101 7.16 -16.61 20.31
N ASP A 102 5.96 -17.04 20.69
CA ASP A 102 5.38 -18.29 20.23
C ASP A 102 5.11 -18.25 18.72
N ALA A 103 4.50 -17.16 18.20
CA ALA A 103 4.28 -16.99 16.77
C ALA A 103 5.60 -17.04 15.97
N LEU A 104 6.64 -16.38 16.45
CA LEU A 104 7.94 -16.43 15.82
C LEU A 104 8.52 -17.85 15.81
N LYS A 105 8.37 -18.64 16.89
CA LYS A 105 8.77 -20.05 16.92
C LYS A 105 7.94 -20.95 16.01
N GLN A 106 6.66 -20.62 15.80
CA GLN A 106 5.77 -21.31 14.86
C GLN A 106 6.15 -21.08 13.38
N GLY A 107 7.00 -20.10 13.09
CA GLY A 107 7.52 -19.85 11.74
C GLY A 107 7.07 -18.56 11.09
N TYR A 108 6.35 -17.67 11.79
CA TYR A 108 6.16 -16.31 11.29
C TYR A 108 7.52 -15.66 11.03
N VAL A 109 7.68 -15.03 9.85
CA VAL A 109 8.99 -14.49 9.45
C VAL A 109 9.39 -13.24 10.25
N GLY A 110 8.43 -12.57 10.85
CA GLY A 110 8.69 -11.39 11.64
C GLY A 110 7.43 -10.78 12.24
N PHE A 111 7.54 -9.55 12.66
CA PHE A 111 6.50 -8.76 13.31
C PHE A 111 6.23 -7.49 12.52
N SER A 112 4.95 -7.13 12.32
CA SER A 112 4.54 -5.97 11.55
C SER A 112 3.84 -4.93 12.41
N THR A 113 4.33 -3.67 12.32
CA THR A 113 3.76 -2.49 12.99
C THR A 113 3.46 -1.40 11.99
N ASP A 114 2.55 -0.49 12.33
CA ASP A 114 2.25 0.68 11.53
C ASP A 114 2.19 1.96 12.38
N ALA A 115 2.75 3.03 11.86
CA ALA A 115 2.79 4.34 12.50
C ALA A 115 2.34 5.49 11.55
N LEU A 116 1.71 5.16 10.40
CA LEU A 116 1.17 6.14 9.48
C LEU A 116 -0.11 6.77 10.06
N PRO A 117 -0.16 8.07 10.33
CA PRO A 117 -1.23 8.69 11.12
C PRO A 117 -2.57 8.84 10.39
N PHE A 118 -2.71 8.22 9.23
CA PHE A 118 -3.91 8.29 8.39
C PHE A 118 -4.57 6.92 8.14
N HIS A 119 -4.20 5.88 8.88
CA HIS A 119 -4.88 4.59 8.86
C HIS A 119 -6.01 4.59 9.91
N TYR A 120 -7.24 4.81 9.46
CA TYR A 120 -8.42 4.94 10.31
C TYR A 120 -9.31 3.72 10.26
N LEU A 121 -10.07 3.50 11.34
CA LEU A 121 -11.09 2.47 11.42
C LEU A 121 -12.31 2.82 10.55
N ALA A 122 -12.99 1.81 10.04
CA ALA A 122 -14.12 1.97 9.13
C ALA A 122 -15.49 1.89 9.81
N ALA A 123 -15.57 1.53 11.10
CA ALA A 123 -16.83 1.30 11.77
C ALA A 123 -17.22 2.44 12.71
N GLN A 124 -18.50 2.79 12.72
CA GLN A 124 -19.07 3.61 13.79
C GLN A 124 -19.13 2.79 15.08
N PRO A 125 -18.87 3.40 16.25
CA PRO A 125 -18.58 4.82 16.49
C PRO A 125 -17.10 5.18 16.36
N HIS A 126 -16.24 4.33 15.81
CA HIS A 126 -14.78 4.46 15.88
C HIS A 126 -14.14 5.03 14.61
N CYS A 127 -14.90 5.45 13.60
CA CYS A 127 -14.38 5.96 12.32
C CYS A 127 -13.46 7.20 12.42
N ALA A 128 -13.45 7.89 13.55
CA ALA A 128 -12.51 8.97 13.86
C ALA A 128 -11.22 8.50 14.55
N LYS A 129 -11.12 7.21 14.92
CA LYS A 129 -9.94 6.62 15.55
C LYS A 129 -9.07 5.90 14.52
N THR A 130 -7.78 5.87 14.78
CA THR A 130 -6.83 5.10 13.99
C THR A 130 -6.80 3.62 14.42
N ILE A 131 -6.13 2.78 13.63
CA ILE A 131 -5.98 1.34 13.91
C ILE A 131 -5.18 1.08 15.20
N PRO A 132 -5.36 -0.07 15.85
CA PRO A 132 -4.82 -0.36 17.19
C PRO A 132 -3.32 -0.15 17.37
N THR A 133 -2.50 -0.50 16.39
CA THR A 133 -1.03 -0.35 16.47
C THR A 133 -0.60 1.10 16.72
N GLN A 134 -1.39 2.09 16.30
CA GLN A 134 -1.06 3.52 16.44
C GLN A 134 -1.31 4.07 17.85
N PHE A 135 -1.98 3.33 18.69
CA PHE A 135 -2.09 3.63 20.12
C PHE A 135 -0.88 3.13 20.93
N ALA A 136 -0.02 2.31 20.31
CA ALA A 136 1.18 1.80 20.95
C ALA A 136 2.23 2.89 21.14
N LYS A 137 2.64 3.11 22.37
CA LYS A 137 3.74 4.03 22.70
C LYS A 137 5.10 3.34 22.56
N TYR A 138 6.15 4.15 22.53
CA TYR A 138 7.53 3.67 22.39
C TYR A 138 7.93 2.53 23.37
N PRO A 139 7.55 2.51 24.67
CA PRO A 139 7.88 1.40 25.55
C PRO A 139 7.34 0.05 25.09
N GLU A 140 6.11 0.00 24.57
CA GLU A 140 5.48 -1.21 24.01
C GLU A 140 6.23 -1.67 22.76
N ILE A 141 6.44 -0.77 21.78
CA ILE A 141 7.18 -1.08 20.57
C ILE A 141 8.60 -1.59 20.89
N LYS A 142 9.28 -0.95 21.85
CA LYS A 142 10.61 -1.37 22.31
C LYS A 142 10.60 -2.77 22.92
N ALA A 143 9.62 -3.08 23.76
CA ALA A 143 9.50 -4.38 24.41
C ALA A 143 9.26 -5.51 23.39
N LEU A 144 8.34 -5.28 22.42
CA LEU A 144 8.05 -6.25 21.36
C LEU A 144 9.21 -6.37 20.38
N ALA A 145 9.84 -5.27 19.97
CA ALA A 145 11.03 -5.28 19.12
C ALA A 145 12.20 -6.07 19.76
N GLN A 146 12.31 -6.05 21.09
CA GLN A 146 13.31 -6.85 21.81
C GLN A 146 13.03 -8.35 21.68
N VAL A 147 11.77 -8.78 21.77
CA VAL A 147 11.37 -10.18 21.51
C VAL A 147 11.74 -10.59 20.08
N VAL A 148 11.44 -9.75 19.10
CA VAL A 148 11.78 -10.02 17.68
C VAL A 148 13.29 -10.20 17.51
N ARG A 149 14.10 -9.35 18.16
CA ARG A 149 15.58 -9.45 18.14
C ARG A 149 16.05 -10.75 18.78
N GLU A 150 15.54 -11.09 19.95
CA GLU A 150 15.92 -12.30 20.68
C GLU A 150 15.63 -13.57 19.89
N GLU A 151 14.51 -13.60 19.18
CA GLU A 151 14.10 -14.73 18.35
C GLU A 151 14.68 -14.68 16.92
N GLY A 152 15.50 -13.67 16.58
CA GLY A 152 16.10 -13.55 15.24
C GLY A 152 15.10 -13.27 14.12
N GLY A 153 13.95 -12.68 14.45
CA GLY A 153 12.90 -12.31 13.49
C GLY A 153 13.18 -10.98 12.79
N LEU A 154 12.28 -10.64 11.86
CA LEU A 154 12.26 -9.37 11.14
C LEU A 154 11.22 -8.42 11.75
N TRP A 155 11.57 -7.15 11.92
CA TRP A 155 10.60 -6.10 12.21
C TRP A 155 10.26 -5.32 10.95
N GLN A 156 9.01 -5.37 10.51
CA GLN A 156 8.47 -4.54 9.45
C GLN A 156 7.74 -3.36 10.07
N ALA A 157 8.02 -2.14 9.60
CA ALA A 157 7.45 -0.92 10.12
C ALA A 157 7.11 0.08 9.01
N THR A 158 6.28 1.06 9.37
CA THR A 158 6.13 2.31 8.61
C THR A 158 6.73 3.47 9.40
N PRO A 159 7.19 4.55 8.76
CA PRO A 159 7.77 5.66 9.48
C PRO A 159 6.70 6.46 10.22
N PRO A 160 6.88 6.79 11.51
CA PRO A 160 6.02 7.75 12.18
C PRO A 160 6.21 9.13 11.56
N LYS A 161 5.11 9.87 11.36
CA LYS A 161 5.13 11.21 10.76
C LYS A 161 5.11 12.35 11.82
N ASP A 162 5.19 12.01 13.10
CA ASP A 162 5.06 12.95 14.22
C ASP A 162 6.26 13.90 14.35
N SER A 163 7.49 13.37 14.27
CA SER A 163 8.72 14.16 14.31
C SER A 163 9.92 13.40 13.76
N VAL A 164 10.92 14.12 13.24
CA VAL A 164 12.19 13.55 12.80
C VAL A 164 12.92 12.87 13.95
N ILE A 165 12.88 13.47 15.14
CA ILE A 165 13.52 12.92 16.36
C ILE A 165 12.81 11.64 16.80
N GLY A 166 11.47 11.63 16.80
CA GLY A 166 10.67 10.44 17.12
C GLY A 166 10.95 9.29 16.14
N THR A 167 10.98 9.61 14.85
CA THR A 167 11.33 8.65 13.80
C THR A 167 12.72 8.05 14.01
N LEU A 168 13.73 8.89 14.25
CA LEU A 168 15.10 8.41 14.49
C LEU A 168 15.18 7.57 15.77
N LYS A 169 14.57 8.01 16.87
CA LYS A 169 14.50 7.25 18.14
C LYS A 169 13.89 5.87 17.92
N THR A 170 12.80 5.79 17.17
CA THR A 170 12.13 4.52 16.88
C THR A 170 13.01 3.60 16.05
N PHE A 171 13.63 4.10 14.98
CA PHE A 171 14.48 3.27 14.13
C PHE A 171 15.87 2.96 14.71
N LEU A 172 16.31 3.68 15.75
CA LEU A 172 17.47 3.25 16.53
C LEU A 172 17.27 1.90 17.25
N LEU A 173 16.03 1.40 17.34
CA LEU A 173 15.77 0.03 17.78
C LEU A 173 16.47 -1.01 16.90
N THR A 174 16.82 -0.70 15.64
CA THR A 174 17.63 -1.61 14.80
C THR A 174 19.07 -1.80 15.30
N SER A 175 19.57 -0.91 16.17
CA SER A 175 20.98 -0.82 16.54
C SER A 175 21.51 -2.06 17.30
N GLY A 176 22.50 -2.71 16.73
CA GLY A 176 23.28 -3.74 17.44
C GLY A 176 24.17 -3.16 18.52
N LYS A 177 24.68 -1.94 18.35
CA LYS A 177 25.56 -1.29 19.36
C LYS A 177 24.81 -0.93 20.63
N LEU A 178 23.55 -0.53 20.53
CA LEU A 178 22.73 -0.17 21.71
C LEU A 178 22.11 -1.40 22.40
N TYR A 179 21.88 -2.49 21.65
CA TYR A 179 21.08 -3.62 22.14
C TYR A 179 21.77 -4.98 22.05
N GLY A 180 23.09 -5.00 21.80
CA GLY A 180 23.92 -6.22 21.78
C GLY A 180 23.95 -6.95 20.45
N GLN A 181 22.83 -6.99 19.72
CA GLN A 181 22.74 -7.54 18.36
C GLN A 181 21.77 -6.71 17.51
N PRO A 182 21.98 -6.62 16.18
CA PRO A 182 21.10 -5.87 15.32
C PRO A 182 19.71 -6.50 15.28
N LEU A 183 18.70 -5.66 15.05
CA LEU A 183 17.35 -6.09 14.72
C LEU A 183 17.15 -5.87 13.22
N LYS A 184 16.93 -6.95 12.47
CA LYS A 184 16.52 -6.85 11.07
C LYS A 184 15.25 -6.01 10.97
N THR A 185 15.32 -4.93 10.22
CA THR A 185 14.21 -3.99 10.12
C THR A 185 13.96 -3.65 8.66
N THR A 186 12.72 -3.78 8.21
CA THR A 186 12.28 -3.23 6.91
C THR A 186 11.27 -2.12 7.11
N VAL A 187 11.29 -1.12 6.24
CA VAL A 187 10.39 0.04 6.34
C VAL A 187 9.80 0.38 4.97
N VAL A 188 8.49 0.54 4.92
CA VAL A 188 7.75 1.04 3.75
C VAL A 188 7.69 2.56 3.85
N ALA A 189 8.15 3.34 2.88
CA ALA A 189 8.83 2.98 1.66
C ALA A 189 9.89 4.03 1.29
N ALA A 190 10.83 3.62 0.46
CA ALA A 190 11.78 4.53 -0.19
C ALA A 190 11.17 5.01 -1.51
N LEU A 191 10.58 6.20 -1.52
CA LEU A 191 9.92 6.81 -2.67
C LEU A 191 10.52 8.18 -3.01
N ASP A 192 10.50 8.52 -4.30
CA ASP A 192 10.77 9.87 -4.78
C ASP A 192 9.45 10.63 -4.88
N VAL A 193 9.05 11.30 -3.78
CA VAL A 193 7.78 12.03 -3.71
C VAL A 193 7.89 13.33 -4.49
N ALA A 194 7.09 13.48 -5.54
CA ALA A 194 7.20 14.55 -6.54
C ALA A 194 7.15 15.98 -5.95
N ASN A 195 6.38 16.18 -4.88
CA ASN A 195 6.19 17.47 -4.22
C ASN A 195 6.93 17.58 -2.87
N ASN A 196 7.83 16.62 -2.53
CA ASN A 196 8.67 16.67 -1.32
C ASN A 196 10.02 15.97 -1.48
N TRP A 197 10.99 16.65 -2.08
CA TRP A 197 12.34 16.13 -2.33
C TRP A 197 13.10 15.70 -1.05
N LYS A 198 12.72 16.21 0.12
CA LYS A 198 13.38 15.84 1.39
C LYS A 198 13.18 14.37 1.71
N ILE A 199 12.09 13.77 1.28
CA ILE A 199 11.78 12.37 1.60
C ILE A 199 12.84 11.45 1.01
N SER A 200 13.19 11.60 -0.28
CA SER A 200 14.23 10.77 -0.91
C SER A 200 15.64 11.03 -0.34
N LEU A 201 15.94 12.26 0.08
CA LEU A 201 17.18 12.58 0.77
C LEU A 201 17.23 11.92 2.16
N MET A 202 16.18 12.07 2.96
CA MET A 202 16.09 11.48 4.30
C MET A 202 16.16 9.95 4.25
N THR A 203 15.54 9.30 3.28
CA THR A 203 15.63 7.85 3.03
C THR A 203 17.08 7.40 2.95
N ARG A 204 17.90 8.07 2.12
CA ARG A 204 19.32 7.73 1.93
C ARG A 204 20.15 8.02 3.17
N VAL A 205 19.89 9.13 3.85
CA VAL A 205 20.59 9.50 5.09
C VAL A 205 20.28 8.48 6.20
N LEU A 206 19.01 8.13 6.40
CA LEU A 206 18.60 7.12 7.38
C LEU A 206 19.24 5.77 7.09
N ALA A 207 19.16 5.28 5.85
CA ALA A 207 19.74 3.99 5.46
C ALA A 207 21.25 3.94 5.77
N ARG A 208 22.00 5.00 5.41
CA ARG A 208 23.44 5.07 5.67
C ARG A 208 23.76 5.17 7.16
N THR A 209 23.04 6.00 7.90
CA THR A 209 23.29 6.23 9.33
C THR A 209 22.99 4.98 10.15
N LEU A 210 21.82 4.39 9.95
CA LEU A 210 21.37 3.24 10.74
C LEU A 210 22.20 1.97 10.45
N ASN A 211 22.70 1.81 9.21
CA ASN A 211 23.59 0.71 8.83
C ASN A 211 25.08 1.04 9.03
N SER A 212 25.42 2.19 9.60
CA SER A 212 26.82 2.56 9.86
C SER A 212 27.46 1.68 10.93
N LYS A 213 28.79 1.58 10.91
CA LYS A 213 29.57 0.88 11.96
C LYS A 213 29.31 1.44 13.37
N TRP A 214 28.90 2.69 13.49
CA TRP A 214 28.61 3.33 14.76
C TRP A 214 27.27 2.87 15.37
N VAL A 215 26.26 2.66 14.53
CA VAL A 215 24.94 2.18 14.94
C VAL A 215 24.89 0.65 14.89
N GLY A 216 25.52 0.04 13.87
CA GLY A 216 25.54 -1.40 13.68
C GLY A 216 24.15 -2.00 13.51
N GLY A 217 23.28 -1.30 12.78
CA GLY A 217 21.92 -1.77 12.49
C GLY A 217 21.87 -2.63 11.22
N GLU A 218 20.73 -3.28 11.04
CA GLU A 218 20.35 -4.00 9.82
C GLU A 218 18.98 -3.42 9.37
N PHE A 219 19.07 -2.34 8.58
CA PHE A 219 17.91 -1.48 8.28
C PHE A 219 17.73 -1.33 6.77
N HIS A 220 16.59 -1.75 6.25
CA HIS A 220 16.24 -1.79 4.84
C HIS A 220 14.96 -1.03 4.54
N LEU A 221 15.06 0.10 3.84
CA LEU A 221 13.88 0.74 3.27
C LEU A 221 13.52 0.03 1.95
N GLN A 222 12.23 -0.23 1.76
CA GLN A 222 11.72 -0.92 0.58
C GLN A 222 11.49 0.09 -0.56
N ALA A 223 12.02 -0.19 -1.75
CA ALA A 223 11.91 0.64 -2.94
C ALA A 223 10.93 0.04 -3.95
N LEU A 224 10.02 0.86 -4.46
CA LEU A 224 9.06 0.49 -5.49
C LEU A 224 9.67 0.72 -6.88
N GLY A 225 9.63 -0.30 -7.74
CA GLY A 225 10.17 -0.28 -9.11
C GLY A 225 9.25 0.33 -10.17
N ALA A 226 8.26 1.15 -9.77
CA ALA A 226 7.28 1.72 -10.68
C ALA A 226 6.94 3.17 -10.27
N PRO A 227 6.36 3.99 -11.18
CA PRO A 227 5.66 5.20 -10.78
C PRO A 227 4.57 4.88 -9.76
N PHE A 228 4.47 5.67 -8.69
CA PHE A 228 3.45 5.46 -7.66
C PHE A 228 2.12 6.05 -8.14
N LYS A 229 1.48 5.33 -9.06
CA LYS A 229 0.18 5.66 -9.63
C LYS A 229 -0.92 5.10 -8.74
N ILE A 230 -1.85 5.95 -8.34
CA ILE A 230 -3.01 5.58 -7.54
C ILE A 230 -4.27 5.91 -8.32
N TRP A 231 -5.21 4.98 -8.32
CA TRP A 231 -6.56 5.18 -8.80
C TRP A 231 -7.50 5.53 -7.65
N ALA A 232 -8.55 6.26 -7.96
CA ALA A 232 -9.60 6.64 -7.02
C ALA A 232 -10.96 6.38 -7.65
N ASP A 233 -11.86 5.80 -6.89
CA ASP A 233 -13.27 5.70 -7.24
C ASP A 233 -14.02 6.85 -6.52
N GLY A 234 -14.19 7.97 -7.23
CA GLY A 234 -14.67 9.22 -6.65
C GLY A 234 -13.74 9.76 -5.56
N ALA A 235 -14.21 9.79 -4.32
CA ALA A 235 -13.44 10.18 -3.15
C ALA A 235 -12.72 9.00 -2.47
N VAL A 236 -12.99 7.77 -2.88
CA VAL A 236 -12.44 6.55 -2.26
C VAL A 236 -11.05 6.28 -2.82
N THR A 237 -10.03 6.59 -2.03
CA THR A 237 -8.62 6.41 -2.39
C THR A 237 -7.72 6.51 -1.15
N PRO A 238 -6.62 5.76 -1.07
CA PRO A 238 -5.68 5.84 0.06
C PRO A 238 -5.13 7.25 0.30
N ILE A 239 -4.94 8.04 -0.76
CA ILE A 239 -4.43 9.43 -0.63
C ILE A 239 -5.43 10.40 -0.01
N ALA A 240 -6.71 10.09 -0.01
CA ALA A 240 -7.73 10.91 0.64
C ALA A 240 -7.58 10.88 2.16
N GLU A 241 -7.12 9.78 2.74
CA GLU A 241 -6.97 9.64 4.19
C GLU A 241 -5.88 10.57 4.78
N GLU A 242 -4.93 11.02 3.96
CA GLU A 242 -3.87 11.95 4.38
C GLU A 242 -4.40 13.38 4.61
N ILE A 243 -5.47 13.78 3.90
CA ILE A 243 -6.02 15.15 3.91
C ILE A 243 -7.37 15.16 4.66
N PRO A 244 -7.49 15.87 5.80
CA PRO A 244 -8.69 15.81 6.64
C PRO A 244 -10.02 16.04 5.91
N GLU A 245 -10.07 17.00 4.98
CA GLU A 245 -11.28 17.32 4.23
C GLU A 245 -11.66 16.21 3.24
N LEU A 246 -10.70 15.55 2.61
CA LEU A 246 -10.96 14.39 1.75
C LEU A 246 -11.31 13.16 2.58
N ARG A 247 -10.59 12.94 3.70
CA ARG A 247 -10.85 11.87 4.64
C ARG A 247 -12.27 11.90 5.19
N ARG A 248 -12.85 13.09 5.39
CA ARG A 248 -14.22 13.26 5.87
C ARG A 248 -15.23 12.52 5.00
N LEU A 249 -15.00 12.41 3.68
CA LEU A 249 -15.87 11.67 2.77
C LEU A 249 -15.77 10.14 2.95
N ASN A 250 -14.68 9.65 3.51
CA ASN A 250 -14.45 8.23 3.79
C ASN A 250 -14.82 7.84 5.24
N GLU A 251 -15.26 8.77 6.08
CA GLU A 251 -15.80 8.47 7.42
C GLU A 251 -17.17 7.79 7.34
N THR A 252 -17.89 7.96 6.24
CA THR A 252 -19.04 7.12 5.87
C THR A 252 -18.54 5.76 5.38
N ASP A 253 -19.44 4.81 5.20
CA ASP A 253 -19.08 3.58 4.51
C ASP A 253 -18.66 3.87 3.07
N LEU A 254 -17.67 3.11 2.53
CA LEU A 254 -17.21 3.31 1.16
C LEU A 254 -18.33 3.11 0.12
N GLU A 255 -19.35 2.34 0.47
CA GLU A 255 -20.54 2.10 -0.36
C GLU A 255 -21.66 3.11 -0.08
N ASP A 256 -21.54 3.97 0.95
CA ASP A 256 -22.58 4.94 1.34
C ASP A 256 -22.54 6.23 0.51
N ARG A 257 -23.10 6.18 -0.69
CA ARG A 257 -23.25 7.34 -1.59
C ARG A 257 -24.14 8.44 -0.99
N ALA A 258 -25.16 8.07 -0.22
CA ALA A 258 -26.09 9.02 0.36
C ALA A 258 -25.40 9.88 1.43
N GLY A 259 -24.67 9.26 2.35
CA GLY A 259 -23.90 9.96 3.37
C GLY A 259 -22.84 10.88 2.78
N ARG A 260 -22.09 10.44 1.75
CA ARG A 260 -21.16 11.32 1.04
C ARG A 260 -21.84 12.51 0.39
N ARG A 261 -23.01 12.30 -0.21
CA ARG A 261 -23.78 13.39 -0.85
C ARG A 261 -24.24 14.43 0.16
N GLU A 262 -24.64 14.02 1.36
CA GLU A 262 -24.97 14.95 2.45
C GLU A 262 -23.76 15.82 2.81
N ILE A 263 -22.60 15.20 3.04
CA ILE A 263 -21.35 15.91 3.35
C ILE A 263 -20.99 16.89 2.22
N LEU A 264 -21.01 16.45 0.97
CA LEU A 264 -20.69 17.28 -0.20
C LEU A 264 -21.63 18.48 -0.38
N ASN A 265 -22.83 18.45 0.20
CA ASN A 265 -23.80 19.55 0.16
C ASN A 265 -23.80 20.41 1.42
N ASP A 266 -23.06 20.04 2.46
CA ASP A 266 -22.91 20.84 3.68
C ASP A 266 -22.10 22.11 3.43
N ALA A 267 -22.65 23.29 3.77
CA ALA A 267 -22.02 24.58 3.50
C ALA A 267 -20.67 24.76 4.24
N THR A 268 -20.55 24.20 5.45
CA THR A 268 -19.33 24.26 6.25
C THR A 268 -18.24 23.40 5.63
N TYR A 269 -18.61 22.20 5.18
CA TYR A 269 -17.71 21.31 4.45
C TYR A 269 -17.22 21.93 3.14
N ILE A 270 -18.13 22.48 2.32
CA ILE A 270 -17.77 23.15 1.06
C ILE A 270 -16.73 24.24 1.29
N LYS A 271 -16.93 25.09 2.32
CA LYS A 271 -16.00 26.16 2.67
C LYS A 271 -14.64 25.61 3.06
N ALA A 272 -14.59 24.56 3.90
CA ALA A 272 -13.36 23.93 4.34
C ALA A 272 -12.63 23.27 3.16
N PHE A 273 -13.33 22.52 2.32
CA PHE A 273 -12.79 21.88 1.13
C PHE A 273 -12.17 22.90 0.17
N LYS A 274 -12.88 24.00 -0.13
CA LYS A 274 -12.35 25.07 -1.01
C LYS A 274 -11.09 25.69 -0.42
N ALA A 275 -11.06 25.96 0.88
CA ALA A 275 -9.89 26.50 1.56
C ALA A 275 -8.68 25.55 1.48
N MET A 276 -8.91 24.25 1.71
CA MET A 276 -7.90 23.20 1.60
C MET A 276 -7.39 23.06 0.15
N TRP A 277 -8.31 22.97 -0.82
CA TRP A 277 -7.95 22.76 -2.23
C TRP A 277 -7.11 23.91 -2.78
N MET A 278 -7.48 25.13 -2.46
CA MET A 278 -6.82 26.37 -2.92
C MET A 278 -5.57 26.74 -2.10
N LYS A 279 -5.31 26.05 -0.98
CA LYS A 279 -4.16 26.32 -0.11
C LYS A 279 -2.83 26.23 -0.87
N GLY A 280 -2.10 27.33 -0.89
CA GLY A 280 -0.80 27.43 -1.57
C GLY A 280 -0.88 27.65 -3.09
N LYS A 281 -2.06 27.71 -3.71
CA LYS A 281 -2.22 27.98 -5.14
C LYS A 281 -2.26 29.48 -5.45
N GLN A 282 -2.82 30.29 -4.55
CA GLN A 282 -3.04 31.73 -4.74
C GLN A 282 -2.45 32.55 -3.60
N GLY A 283 -2.24 33.85 -3.85
CA GLY A 283 -1.75 34.83 -2.85
C GLY A 283 -0.31 34.59 -2.40
N TRP A 284 0.14 35.35 -1.39
CA TRP A 284 1.43 35.17 -0.71
C TRP A 284 1.23 34.42 0.61
N SER A 285 1.84 33.25 0.76
CA SER A 285 1.74 32.44 1.98
C SER A 285 2.91 31.48 2.10
N ALA A 286 3.22 31.02 3.33
CA ALA A 286 4.19 29.97 3.56
C ALA A 286 3.84 28.66 2.81
N ALA A 287 2.55 28.35 2.67
CA ALA A 287 2.09 27.19 1.91
C ALA A 287 2.44 27.34 0.40
N ARG A 288 2.32 28.54 -0.17
CA ARG A 288 2.72 28.77 -1.56
C ARG A 288 4.23 28.66 -1.76
N LEU A 289 5.03 29.14 -0.79
CA LEU A 289 6.47 28.96 -0.83
C LEU A 289 6.84 27.47 -0.79
N LYS A 290 6.26 26.71 0.16
CA LYS A 290 6.47 25.25 0.25
C LYS A 290 6.13 24.55 -1.07
N ARG A 291 4.99 24.90 -1.69
CA ARG A 291 4.57 24.34 -2.98
C ARG A 291 5.57 24.66 -4.10
N LYS A 292 6.04 25.91 -4.19
CA LYS A 292 7.00 26.32 -5.22
C LYS A 292 8.37 25.62 -5.11
N ILE A 293 8.78 25.24 -3.92
CA ILE A 293 10.08 24.59 -3.68
C ILE A 293 9.93 23.06 -3.45
N ASN A 294 8.77 22.50 -3.80
CA ASN A 294 8.45 21.08 -3.63
C ASN A 294 8.73 20.58 -2.19
N LEU A 295 8.09 21.23 -1.21
CA LEU A 295 8.13 20.87 0.21
C LEU A 295 6.73 20.83 0.83
N GLU A 296 5.75 20.36 0.06
CA GLU A 296 4.38 20.19 0.56
C GLU A 296 4.31 19.07 1.62
N ASP A 297 3.35 19.21 2.51
CA ASP A 297 3.16 18.29 3.64
C ASP A 297 2.45 16.98 3.22
N TYR A 298 1.69 17.01 2.10
CA TYR A 298 0.92 15.88 1.57
C TYR A 298 1.55 15.34 0.28
N ALA A 299 1.45 14.03 0.07
CA ALA A 299 1.89 13.41 -1.17
C ALA A 299 1.01 13.82 -2.37
N PHE A 300 -0.29 13.99 -2.15
CA PHE A 300 -1.22 14.47 -3.17
C PHE A 300 -1.11 16.00 -3.35
N ASN A 301 -0.65 16.43 -4.51
CA ASN A 301 -0.38 17.85 -4.80
C ASN A 301 -1.62 18.67 -5.20
N ARG A 302 -2.79 18.07 -5.34
CA ARG A 302 -4.06 18.73 -5.72
C ARG A 302 -3.96 19.52 -7.02
N ASN A 303 -3.20 19.04 -8.00
CA ASN A 303 -3.02 19.68 -9.30
C ASN A 303 -3.89 18.98 -10.35
N LEU A 304 -4.84 19.68 -10.97
CA LEU A 304 -5.74 19.12 -11.96
C LEU A 304 -5.02 18.56 -13.19
N ALA A 305 -3.88 19.13 -13.57
CA ALA A 305 -3.08 18.63 -14.70
C ALA A 305 -2.46 17.24 -14.44
N ASP A 306 -2.28 16.87 -13.16
CA ASP A 306 -1.72 15.58 -12.75
C ASP A 306 -2.80 14.52 -12.45
N MET A 307 -4.07 14.88 -12.59
CA MET A 307 -5.22 13.99 -12.38
C MET A 307 -5.80 13.59 -13.72
N GLN A 308 -5.96 12.30 -13.95
CA GLN A 308 -6.45 11.72 -15.21
C GLN A 308 -7.82 11.10 -15.01
N VAL A 309 -8.79 11.40 -15.86
CA VAL A 309 -10.09 10.72 -15.91
C VAL A 309 -9.87 9.35 -16.57
N GLU A 310 -10.05 8.29 -15.82
CA GLU A 310 -9.90 6.90 -16.32
C GLU A 310 -11.25 6.34 -16.78
N ARG A 311 -12.32 6.61 -16.01
CA ARG A 311 -13.70 6.23 -16.33
C ARG A 311 -14.65 7.32 -15.83
N CYS A 312 -15.59 7.67 -16.65
CA CYS A 312 -16.62 8.67 -16.31
C CYS A 312 -17.91 8.37 -17.09
N PRO A 313 -19.11 8.55 -16.49
CA PRO A 313 -20.37 8.49 -17.22
C PRO A 313 -20.43 9.42 -18.43
N GLN A 314 -19.75 10.58 -18.36
CA GLN A 314 -19.52 11.46 -19.50
C GLN A 314 -18.33 10.94 -20.32
N SER A 315 -18.60 10.14 -21.35
CA SER A 315 -17.58 9.41 -22.13
C SER A 315 -16.55 10.32 -22.81
N ASN A 316 -16.96 11.53 -23.24
CA ASN A 316 -16.07 12.50 -23.88
C ASN A 316 -14.95 13.00 -22.96
N TRP A 317 -15.07 12.82 -21.64
CA TRP A 317 -14.05 13.23 -20.66
C TRP A 317 -13.05 12.13 -20.34
N GLN A 318 -13.37 10.90 -20.72
CA GLN A 318 -12.49 9.76 -20.46
C GLN A 318 -11.15 9.92 -21.20
N GLY A 319 -10.04 9.69 -20.50
CA GLY A 319 -8.69 9.88 -21.04
C GLY A 319 -8.19 11.32 -20.99
N MET A 320 -9.00 12.30 -20.58
CA MET A 320 -8.58 13.69 -20.39
C MET A 320 -8.00 13.92 -18.99
N SER A 321 -7.08 14.89 -18.87
CA SER A 321 -6.75 15.41 -17.53
C SER A 321 -7.92 16.21 -16.94
N PHE A 322 -8.01 16.25 -15.60
CA PHE A 322 -9.00 17.11 -14.94
C PHE A 322 -8.86 18.57 -15.36
N GLN A 323 -7.64 19.03 -15.63
CA GLN A 323 -7.38 20.38 -16.15
C GLN A 323 -8.07 20.60 -17.50
N ALA A 324 -7.92 19.65 -18.43
CA ALA A 324 -8.54 19.75 -19.75
C ALA A 324 -10.08 19.68 -19.67
N VAL A 325 -10.62 18.83 -18.79
CA VAL A 325 -12.08 18.79 -18.53
C VAL A 325 -12.57 20.10 -17.92
N PHE A 326 -11.85 20.66 -16.95
CA PHE A 326 -12.19 21.94 -16.33
C PHE A 326 -12.22 23.09 -17.35
N GLU A 327 -11.20 23.19 -18.20
CA GLU A 327 -11.15 24.19 -19.28
C GLU A 327 -12.29 24.01 -20.28
N ARG A 328 -12.60 22.77 -20.64
CA ARG A 328 -13.73 22.42 -21.51
C ARG A 328 -15.08 22.80 -20.89
N VAL A 329 -15.27 22.52 -19.59
CA VAL A 329 -16.48 22.93 -18.85
C VAL A 329 -16.63 24.46 -18.82
N LEU A 330 -15.54 25.21 -18.56
CA LEU A 330 -15.57 26.66 -18.61
C LEU A 330 -15.89 27.21 -20.01
N ALA A 331 -15.37 26.59 -21.06
CA ALA A 331 -15.67 26.95 -22.44
C ALA A 331 -17.14 26.73 -22.76
N LEU A 332 -17.71 25.59 -22.40
CA LEU A 332 -19.13 25.27 -22.59
C LEU A 332 -20.06 26.20 -21.81
N LYS A 333 -19.69 26.53 -20.56
CA LYS A 333 -20.42 27.49 -19.74
C LYS A 333 -20.52 28.85 -20.42
N ASN A 334 -19.48 29.27 -21.15
CA ASN A 334 -19.43 30.52 -21.89
C ASN A 334 -20.03 30.42 -23.34
N ASN A 335 -20.82 29.37 -23.62
CA ASN A 335 -21.45 29.09 -24.89
C ASN A 335 -20.47 28.95 -26.08
N LEU A 336 -19.23 28.56 -25.85
CA LEU A 336 -18.33 28.24 -26.95
C LEU A 336 -18.83 26.98 -27.68
N GLN A 337 -18.83 27.04 -29.00
CA GLN A 337 -19.23 25.94 -29.87
C GLN A 337 -17.96 25.14 -30.28
N GLY A 338 -18.08 23.83 -30.34
CA GLY A 338 -17.07 22.93 -30.87
C GLY A 338 -17.76 21.72 -31.48
N ASP A 339 -17.19 21.22 -32.59
CA ASP A 339 -17.78 20.10 -33.33
C ASP A 339 -17.70 18.76 -32.59
N ASP A 340 -16.87 18.68 -31.55
CA ASP A 340 -16.65 17.50 -30.69
C ASP A 340 -17.52 17.46 -29.41
N ILE A 341 -18.47 18.42 -29.27
CA ILE A 341 -19.29 18.55 -28.07
C ILE A 341 -20.66 17.92 -28.30
N SER A 342 -20.97 16.87 -27.53
CA SER A 342 -22.30 16.24 -27.61
C SER A 342 -23.40 17.09 -26.94
N ALA A 343 -24.65 16.85 -27.34
CA ALA A 343 -25.80 17.50 -26.72
C ALA A 343 -25.96 17.12 -25.24
N GLU A 344 -25.64 15.88 -24.89
CA GLU A 344 -25.67 15.36 -23.53
C GLU A 344 -24.64 16.07 -22.66
N GLU A 345 -23.41 16.26 -23.15
CA GLU A 345 -22.35 16.98 -22.46
C GLU A 345 -22.75 18.44 -22.19
N ARG A 346 -23.29 19.11 -23.20
CA ARG A 346 -23.77 20.48 -23.07
C ARG A 346 -24.90 20.59 -22.02
N SER A 347 -25.85 19.66 -22.07
CA SER A 347 -26.95 19.59 -21.09
C SER A 347 -26.42 19.33 -19.67
N LEU A 348 -25.47 18.42 -19.50
CA LEU A 348 -24.82 18.14 -18.23
C LEU A 348 -24.12 19.39 -17.66
N VAL A 349 -23.35 20.08 -18.49
CA VAL A 349 -22.61 21.27 -18.04
C VAL A 349 -23.56 22.39 -17.65
N GLN A 350 -24.62 22.63 -18.44
CA GLN A 350 -25.63 23.66 -18.13
C GLN A 350 -26.44 23.34 -16.89
N ARG A 351 -26.72 22.07 -16.61
CA ARG A 351 -27.51 21.67 -15.45
C ARG A 351 -26.67 21.65 -14.17
N ASP A 352 -25.47 21.02 -14.21
CA ASP A 352 -24.73 20.66 -13.00
C ASP A 352 -23.47 21.52 -12.78
N PHE A 353 -22.86 22.06 -13.84
CA PHE A 353 -21.57 22.75 -13.77
C PHE A 353 -21.63 24.27 -14.05
N PHE A 354 -22.80 24.85 -14.28
CA PHE A 354 -22.90 26.27 -14.63
C PHE A 354 -22.43 27.24 -13.54
N TRP A 355 -22.50 26.82 -12.28
CA TRP A 355 -22.15 27.64 -11.10
C TRP A 355 -20.68 27.65 -10.77
N ILE A 356 -19.88 26.80 -11.38
CA ILE A 356 -18.45 26.62 -11.09
C ILE A 356 -17.69 27.93 -11.36
N ALA A 357 -16.86 28.37 -10.39
CA ALA A 357 -16.01 29.54 -10.50
C ALA A 357 -14.52 29.22 -10.48
N ASP A 358 -14.11 28.16 -9.81
CA ASP A 358 -12.72 27.77 -9.62
C ASP A 358 -12.52 26.25 -9.66
N GLU A 359 -11.26 25.82 -9.56
CA GLU A 359 -10.87 24.40 -9.53
C GLU A 359 -11.53 23.61 -8.39
N ALA A 360 -11.72 24.24 -7.22
CA ALA A 360 -12.31 23.57 -6.07
C ALA A 360 -13.81 23.31 -6.28
N ASP A 361 -14.53 24.27 -6.87
CA ASP A 361 -15.91 24.08 -7.29
C ASP A 361 -16.04 22.94 -8.29
N PHE A 362 -15.12 22.89 -9.26
CA PHE A 362 -15.10 21.85 -10.27
C PHE A 362 -14.92 20.46 -9.66
N VAL A 363 -13.92 20.26 -8.79
CA VAL A 363 -13.68 18.96 -8.16
C VAL A 363 -14.85 18.55 -7.27
N LEU A 364 -15.39 19.47 -6.47
CA LEU A 364 -16.61 19.21 -5.69
C LEU A 364 -17.77 18.74 -6.56
N GLN A 365 -17.97 19.39 -7.72
CA GLN A 365 -19.05 19.02 -8.61
C GLN A 365 -18.81 17.68 -9.31
N MET A 366 -17.57 17.36 -9.69
CA MET A 366 -17.22 16.04 -10.20
C MET A 366 -17.61 14.94 -9.20
N LEU A 367 -17.26 15.11 -7.92
CA LEU A 367 -17.61 14.17 -6.86
C LEU A 367 -19.13 14.08 -6.62
N ARG A 368 -19.86 15.21 -6.68
CA ARG A 368 -21.31 15.24 -6.52
C ARG A 368 -22.05 14.55 -7.65
N SER A 369 -21.62 14.82 -8.90
CA SER A 369 -22.31 14.33 -10.09
C SER A 369 -22.07 12.85 -10.32
N PHE A 370 -20.89 12.35 -9.99
CA PHE A 370 -20.48 11.02 -10.41
C PHE A 370 -20.13 10.06 -9.26
N ASP A 371 -19.76 10.58 -8.08
CA ASP A 371 -19.35 9.76 -6.92
C ASP A 371 -18.39 8.61 -7.35
N ASN A 372 -18.65 7.37 -6.97
CA ASN A 372 -17.82 6.19 -7.33
C ASN A 372 -17.97 5.74 -8.80
N ASP A 373 -18.86 6.35 -9.59
CA ASP A 373 -18.92 6.12 -11.04
C ASP A 373 -17.82 6.88 -11.80
N LEU A 374 -17.15 7.83 -11.13
CA LEU A 374 -15.94 8.49 -11.59
C LEU A 374 -14.71 7.71 -11.10
N THR A 375 -13.95 7.14 -12.02
CA THR A 375 -12.60 6.66 -11.70
C THR A 375 -11.58 7.64 -12.26
N TRP A 376 -10.65 8.08 -11.42
CA TRP A 376 -9.53 8.93 -11.81
C TRP A 376 -8.22 8.41 -11.26
N SER A 377 -7.10 8.86 -11.80
CA SER A 377 -5.78 8.46 -11.32
C SER A 377 -4.84 9.64 -11.17
N THR A 378 -3.79 9.46 -10.38
CA THR A 378 -2.68 10.42 -10.26
C THR A 378 -1.39 9.69 -9.89
N VAL A 379 -0.24 10.26 -10.28
CA VAL A 379 1.08 9.78 -9.87
C VAL A 379 1.63 10.70 -8.79
N THR A 380 1.79 10.18 -7.57
CA THR A 380 2.21 10.97 -6.40
C THR A 380 3.71 10.87 -6.12
N ALA A 381 4.35 9.79 -6.55
CA ALA A 381 5.80 9.57 -6.36
C ALA A 381 6.40 8.78 -7.54
N ASN A 382 7.74 8.71 -7.57
CA ASN A 382 8.49 7.93 -8.54
C ASN A 382 8.24 8.33 -10.01
N ARG A 383 8.01 9.61 -10.27
CA ARG A 383 7.82 10.13 -11.63
C ARG A 383 9.11 10.07 -12.46
N ASP A 384 10.26 10.30 -11.82
CA ASP A 384 11.57 10.20 -12.46
C ASP A 384 12.14 8.78 -12.34
N LEU A 385 12.03 7.99 -13.40
CA LEU A 385 12.53 6.62 -13.45
C LEU A 385 14.05 6.51 -13.27
N SER A 386 14.81 7.58 -13.56
CA SER A 386 16.25 7.60 -13.29
C SER A 386 16.57 7.64 -11.80
N VAL A 387 15.74 8.33 -11.02
CA VAL A 387 15.82 8.33 -9.55
C VAL A 387 15.36 6.99 -9.00
N VAL A 388 14.26 6.43 -9.51
CA VAL A 388 13.76 5.10 -9.14
C VAL A 388 14.85 4.04 -9.34
N ARG A 389 15.52 4.03 -10.52
CA ARG A 389 16.62 3.13 -10.78
C ARG A 389 17.74 3.26 -9.74
N LYS A 390 18.12 4.49 -9.35
CA LYS A 390 19.13 4.73 -8.30
C LYS A 390 18.71 4.20 -6.93
N LEU A 391 17.43 4.28 -6.59
CA LEU A 391 16.89 3.70 -5.34
C LEU A 391 16.94 2.18 -5.40
N LEU A 392 16.48 1.58 -6.48
CA LEU A 392 16.50 0.12 -6.67
C LEU A 392 17.92 -0.48 -6.66
N MET A 393 18.88 0.20 -7.27
CA MET A 393 20.28 -0.24 -7.33
C MET A 393 21.08 0.07 -6.06
N HIS A 394 20.51 0.78 -5.09
CA HIS A 394 21.23 1.18 -3.88
C HIS A 394 21.37 -0.01 -2.91
N PRO A 395 22.60 -0.40 -2.49
CA PRO A 395 22.84 -1.65 -1.76
C PRO A 395 22.21 -1.72 -0.36
N LEU A 396 21.85 -0.57 0.25
CA LEU A 396 21.23 -0.51 1.58
C LEU A 396 19.69 -0.43 1.52
N LEU A 397 19.10 -0.37 0.32
CA LEU A 397 17.66 -0.42 0.14
C LEU A 397 17.26 -1.82 -0.33
N LEU A 398 16.01 -2.21 -0.17
CA LEU A 398 15.49 -3.50 -0.62
C LEU A 398 14.46 -3.25 -1.74
N PRO A 399 14.66 -3.74 -2.97
CA PRO A 399 13.59 -3.72 -3.96
C PRO A 399 12.42 -4.56 -3.48
N GLY A 400 11.22 -4.05 -3.62
CA GLY A 400 10.01 -4.82 -3.29
C GLY A 400 9.18 -4.17 -2.22
N PHE A 401 8.13 -3.63 -2.65
CA PHE A 401 6.82 -3.56 -2.05
C PHE A 401 5.86 -3.31 -3.21
N ASN A 402 4.67 -3.80 -3.18
CA ASN A 402 3.74 -3.54 -4.27
C ASN A 402 2.35 -3.12 -3.80
N ASP A 403 1.98 -3.40 -2.56
CA ASP A 403 0.71 -3.01 -1.93
C ASP A 403 -0.55 -3.36 -2.76
N SER A 404 -0.37 -4.10 -3.87
CA SER A 404 -1.43 -4.52 -4.76
C SER A 404 -2.04 -5.82 -4.26
N GLY A 405 -3.33 -6.00 -4.52
CA GLY A 405 -4.10 -7.14 -4.01
C GLY A 405 -4.91 -6.78 -2.78
N ALA A 406 -4.40 -5.99 -1.86
CA ALA A 406 -5.18 -5.39 -0.79
C ALA A 406 -6.01 -4.20 -1.32
N HIS A 407 -5.37 -3.21 -1.91
CA HIS A 407 -6.06 -2.09 -2.58
C HIS A 407 -6.66 -2.52 -3.93
N LEU A 408 -7.80 -3.20 -3.92
CA LEU A 408 -8.38 -3.87 -5.08
C LEU A 408 -8.47 -3.00 -6.34
N THR A 409 -8.99 -1.76 -6.21
CA THR A 409 -9.24 -0.85 -7.34
C THR A 409 -8.33 0.36 -7.36
N ASN A 410 -7.42 0.48 -6.39
CA ASN A 410 -6.63 1.70 -6.23
C ASN A 410 -5.15 1.54 -6.61
N MET A 411 -4.62 0.32 -6.66
CA MET A 411 -3.22 0.05 -6.99
C MET A 411 -3.06 -1.19 -7.87
N ALA A 412 -2.08 -1.15 -8.78
CA ALA A 412 -1.78 -2.24 -9.70
C ALA A 412 -0.27 -2.35 -9.96
N PHE A 413 0.49 -2.66 -8.90
CA PHE A 413 1.95 -2.80 -8.99
C PHE A 413 2.41 -4.27 -9.05
N TYR A 414 1.58 -5.17 -9.56
CA TYR A 414 1.92 -6.60 -9.66
C TYR A 414 3.14 -6.87 -10.54
N ASP A 415 3.43 -5.97 -11.48
CA ASP A 415 4.54 -6.04 -12.44
C ASP A 415 5.83 -5.37 -11.93
N VAL A 416 5.89 -4.95 -10.66
CA VAL A 416 7.01 -4.18 -10.10
C VAL A 416 8.37 -4.88 -10.28
N ASN A 417 8.41 -6.21 -10.21
CA ASN A 417 9.63 -6.97 -10.41
C ASN A 417 10.10 -6.92 -11.88
N LEU A 418 9.18 -7.00 -12.84
CA LEU A 418 9.50 -6.85 -14.27
C LEU A 418 9.99 -5.43 -14.57
N ARG A 419 9.31 -4.41 -14.05
CA ARG A 419 9.75 -3.01 -14.19
C ARG A 419 11.13 -2.77 -13.56
N SER A 420 11.42 -3.40 -12.40
CA SER A 420 12.74 -3.32 -11.76
C SER A 420 13.83 -3.93 -12.65
N LEU A 421 13.58 -5.07 -13.28
CA LEU A 421 14.47 -5.69 -14.24
C LEU A 421 14.64 -4.83 -15.51
N GLN A 422 13.55 -4.25 -16.03
CA GLN A 422 13.58 -3.35 -17.18
C GLN A 422 14.45 -2.11 -16.89
N LEU A 423 14.32 -1.50 -15.71
CA LEU A 423 15.15 -0.37 -15.30
C LEU A 423 16.62 -0.78 -15.13
N ALA A 424 16.90 -1.97 -14.59
CA ALA A 424 18.25 -2.49 -14.46
C ALA A 424 18.91 -2.73 -15.82
N ALA A 425 18.16 -3.25 -16.80
CA ALA A 425 18.63 -3.54 -18.15
C ALA A 425 19.19 -2.30 -18.89
N GLN A 426 18.80 -1.09 -18.49
CA GLN A 426 19.40 0.15 -19.00
C GLN A 426 20.90 0.28 -18.70
N GLY A 427 21.42 -0.43 -17.68
CA GLY A 427 22.84 -0.46 -17.31
C GLY A 427 23.60 -1.69 -17.81
N GLY A 428 22.91 -2.59 -18.53
CA GLY A 428 23.50 -3.81 -19.09
C GLY A 428 23.38 -5.04 -18.19
N ASP A 429 23.98 -6.14 -18.63
CA ASP A 429 23.80 -7.48 -18.04
C ASP A 429 24.26 -7.59 -16.57
N ALA A 430 25.29 -6.85 -16.19
CA ALA A 430 25.75 -6.84 -14.80
C ALA A 430 24.70 -6.25 -13.85
N ASP A 431 24.01 -5.20 -14.26
CA ASP A 431 22.95 -4.58 -13.49
C ASP A 431 21.70 -5.47 -13.45
N VAL A 432 21.39 -6.19 -14.53
CA VAL A 432 20.33 -7.20 -14.56
C VAL A 432 20.62 -8.32 -13.57
N SER A 433 21.84 -8.90 -13.61
CA SER A 433 22.25 -9.96 -12.70
C SER A 433 22.21 -9.52 -11.25
N TYR A 434 22.65 -8.29 -10.97
CA TYR A 434 22.54 -7.68 -9.64
C TYR A 434 21.08 -7.52 -9.20
N MET A 435 20.21 -7.04 -10.08
CA MET A 435 18.78 -6.87 -9.77
C MET A 435 18.09 -8.21 -9.53
N VAL A 436 18.38 -9.24 -10.33
CA VAL A 436 17.87 -10.60 -10.10
C VAL A 436 18.23 -11.07 -8.69
N LYS A 437 19.50 -10.95 -8.29
CA LYS A 437 19.94 -11.29 -6.91
C LYS A 437 19.13 -10.52 -5.86
N ARG A 438 18.89 -9.22 -6.06
CA ARG A 438 18.16 -8.38 -5.12
C ARG A 438 16.69 -8.76 -4.98
N LEU A 439 16.05 -9.14 -6.08
CA LEU A 439 14.63 -9.56 -6.11
C LEU A 439 14.41 -10.99 -5.61
N THR A 440 15.48 -11.78 -5.49
CA THR A 440 15.43 -13.19 -5.10
C THR A 440 16.21 -13.44 -3.80
N LYS A 441 17.54 -13.68 -3.89
CA LYS A 441 18.37 -14.09 -2.78
C LYS A 441 18.42 -13.06 -1.64
N ASP A 442 18.59 -11.76 -1.95
CA ASP A 442 18.66 -10.72 -0.92
C ASP A 442 17.33 -10.61 -0.15
N ALA A 443 16.20 -10.75 -0.86
CA ALA A 443 14.89 -10.77 -0.22
C ALA A 443 14.72 -12.00 0.68
N ALA A 444 15.09 -13.20 0.20
CA ALA A 444 15.02 -14.44 0.97
C ALA A 444 15.88 -14.36 2.24
N ASP A 445 17.09 -13.80 2.15
CA ASP A 445 18.01 -13.64 3.29
C ASP A 445 17.46 -12.65 4.34
N VAL A 446 16.87 -11.54 3.90
CA VAL A 446 16.27 -10.56 4.80
C VAL A 446 15.08 -11.17 5.56
N PHE A 447 14.21 -11.91 4.87
CA PHE A 447 13.06 -12.56 5.50
C PHE A 447 13.41 -13.88 6.23
N GLY A 448 14.62 -14.40 6.05
CA GLY A 448 15.07 -15.64 6.68
C GLY A 448 14.31 -16.87 6.16
N VAL A 449 13.97 -16.90 4.87
CA VAL A 449 13.27 -18.01 4.22
C VAL A 449 14.16 -18.71 3.19
N ALA A 450 13.89 -19.99 2.93
CA ALA A 450 14.60 -20.74 1.89
C ALA A 450 14.14 -20.30 0.50
N GLY A 451 15.09 -20.03 -0.40
CA GLY A 451 14.83 -19.71 -1.80
C GLY A 451 15.80 -18.67 -2.38
N GLY A 452 15.54 -18.29 -3.62
CA GLY A 452 16.27 -17.23 -4.32
C GLY A 452 17.60 -17.66 -4.93
N THR A 453 17.87 -18.96 -5.02
CA THR A 453 19.05 -19.55 -5.66
C THR A 453 18.66 -20.66 -6.62
N ILE A 454 19.59 -21.02 -7.53
CA ILE A 454 19.44 -22.08 -8.52
C ILE A 454 20.67 -23.00 -8.40
N ASN A 455 20.71 -23.82 -7.32
CA ASN A 455 21.73 -24.82 -7.11
C ASN A 455 21.10 -26.22 -7.18
N GLU A 456 21.92 -27.23 -7.38
CA GLU A 456 21.47 -28.63 -7.23
C GLU A 456 20.89 -28.85 -5.81
N GLY A 457 19.67 -29.40 -5.75
CA GLY A 457 18.95 -29.60 -4.50
C GLY A 457 18.04 -28.44 -4.07
N ASP A 458 18.12 -27.27 -4.71
CA ASP A 458 17.20 -26.18 -4.47
C ASP A 458 15.80 -26.50 -5.05
N ILE A 459 14.79 -25.88 -4.49
CA ILE A 459 13.44 -25.99 -5.03
C ILE A 459 13.36 -25.20 -6.33
N ALA A 460 12.83 -25.81 -7.37
CA ALA A 460 12.72 -25.22 -8.70
C ALA A 460 11.54 -24.20 -8.77
N ASP A 461 11.74 -23.04 -8.15
CA ASP A 461 10.91 -21.85 -8.29
C ASP A 461 11.57 -20.94 -9.34
N LEU A 462 11.15 -21.03 -10.59
CA LEU A 462 11.85 -20.43 -11.72
C LEU A 462 10.89 -19.58 -12.57
N ILE A 463 11.42 -18.51 -13.15
CA ILE A 463 10.72 -17.75 -14.19
C ILE A 463 11.60 -17.64 -15.43
N LEU A 464 10.98 -17.67 -16.62
CA LEU A 464 11.63 -17.40 -17.89
C LEU A 464 11.06 -16.10 -18.47
N VAL A 465 11.91 -15.10 -18.62
CA VAL A 465 11.54 -13.77 -19.13
C VAL A 465 12.17 -13.52 -20.49
N ASP A 466 11.37 -13.08 -21.46
CA ASP A 466 11.87 -12.65 -22.78
C ASP A 466 12.45 -11.24 -22.67
N PRO A 467 13.79 -11.05 -22.86
CA PRO A 467 14.42 -9.75 -22.69
C PRO A 467 13.99 -8.71 -23.74
N LYS A 468 13.61 -9.13 -24.94
CA LYS A 468 13.13 -8.21 -25.98
C LYS A 468 11.73 -7.69 -25.68
N LYS A 469 10.85 -8.59 -25.21
CA LYS A 469 9.49 -8.22 -24.77
C LYS A 469 9.54 -7.36 -23.51
N LEU A 470 10.43 -7.69 -22.57
CA LEU A 470 10.64 -6.89 -21.36
C LEU A 470 11.11 -5.46 -21.71
N ALA A 471 12.02 -5.30 -22.66
CA ALA A 471 12.48 -3.98 -23.09
C ALA A 471 11.37 -3.11 -23.68
N ALA A 472 10.38 -3.73 -24.35
CA ALA A 472 9.22 -3.06 -24.95
C ALA A 472 8.00 -2.98 -24.01
N TYR A 473 8.08 -3.56 -22.82
CA TYR A 473 6.94 -3.64 -21.89
C TYR A 473 6.53 -2.25 -21.36
N ASP A 474 5.25 -1.94 -21.50
CA ASP A 474 4.62 -0.73 -20.97
C ASP A 474 3.60 -1.12 -19.90
N GLY A 475 4.01 -1.08 -18.64
CA GLY A 475 3.15 -1.49 -17.52
C GLY A 475 1.90 -0.63 -17.37
N GLU A 476 1.90 0.64 -17.81
CA GLU A 476 0.73 1.50 -17.74
C GLU A 476 -0.38 1.05 -18.70
N LYS A 477 0.00 0.62 -19.89
CA LYS A 477 -0.96 0.10 -20.91
C LYS A 477 -1.49 -1.29 -20.57
N ASN A 478 -0.79 -2.02 -19.70
CA ASN A 478 -1.14 -3.38 -19.34
C ASN A 478 -1.99 -3.48 -18.06
N VAL A 479 -2.37 -2.34 -17.46
CA VAL A 479 -3.35 -2.31 -16.36
C VAL A 479 -4.73 -2.64 -16.92
N GLN A 480 -5.39 -3.59 -16.29
CA GLN A 480 -6.75 -4.01 -16.61
C GLN A 480 -7.60 -4.01 -15.36
N ARG A 481 -8.88 -3.67 -15.52
CA ARG A 481 -9.89 -3.82 -14.47
C ARG A 481 -10.69 -5.09 -14.80
N ILE A 482 -10.66 -6.07 -13.91
CA ILE A 482 -11.34 -7.36 -14.08
C ILE A 482 -12.32 -7.58 -12.94
N TYR A 483 -13.45 -8.22 -13.21
CA TYR A 483 -14.37 -8.66 -12.20
C TYR A 483 -13.91 -10.00 -11.61
N ARG A 484 -13.95 -10.12 -10.29
CA ARG A 484 -13.64 -11.34 -9.54
C ARG A 484 -14.92 -11.88 -8.90
N GLU A 485 -15.35 -13.04 -9.35
CA GLU A 485 -16.53 -13.73 -8.80
C GLU A 485 -16.35 -14.04 -7.31
N GLU A 486 -15.12 -14.41 -6.90
CA GLU A 486 -14.76 -14.77 -5.54
C GLU A 486 -14.96 -13.62 -4.55
N PHE A 487 -14.82 -12.40 -5.03
CA PHE A 487 -15.00 -11.17 -4.22
C PHE A 487 -16.36 -10.51 -4.49
N ALA A 488 -17.04 -10.89 -5.57
CA ALA A 488 -18.16 -10.13 -6.15
C ALA A 488 -17.80 -8.65 -6.39
N HIS A 489 -16.55 -8.37 -6.82
CA HIS A 489 -16.03 -7.02 -6.97
C HIS A 489 -14.96 -6.92 -8.08
N GLU A 490 -14.75 -5.71 -8.59
CA GLU A 490 -13.68 -5.41 -9.55
C GLU A 490 -12.31 -5.38 -8.87
N GLN A 491 -11.27 -5.73 -9.62
CA GLN A 491 -9.88 -5.65 -9.21
C GLN A 491 -9.01 -5.11 -10.36
N LEU A 492 -8.07 -4.21 -10.04
CA LEU A 492 -7.00 -3.84 -10.97
C LEU A 492 -5.91 -4.91 -10.98
N VAL A 493 -5.45 -5.27 -12.15
CA VAL A 493 -4.33 -6.20 -12.37
C VAL A 493 -3.41 -5.68 -13.47
N ASN A 494 -2.15 -6.10 -13.48
CA ASN A 494 -1.25 -5.91 -14.62
C ASN A 494 -1.14 -7.23 -15.39
N ARG A 495 -1.21 -7.17 -16.71
CA ARG A 495 -0.95 -8.30 -17.58
C ARG A 495 0.44 -8.16 -18.20
N SER A 496 1.23 -9.21 -18.09
CA SER A 496 2.59 -9.29 -18.65
C SER A 496 2.70 -10.36 -19.73
N ASP A 497 1.62 -10.57 -20.45
CA ASP A 497 1.53 -11.57 -21.51
C ASP A 497 2.68 -11.38 -22.50
N ASP A 498 3.22 -12.48 -23.00
CA ASP A 498 4.42 -12.54 -23.84
C ASP A 498 5.76 -12.13 -23.20
N VAL A 499 5.78 -11.45 -22.06
CA VAL A 499 7.02 -11.09 -21.35
C VAL A 499 7.51 -12.25 -20.50
N VAL A 500 6.63 -12.83 -19.70
CA VAL A 500 6.92 -14.03 -18.89
C VAL A 500 6.48 -15.25 -19.67
N LYS A 501 7.44 -16.07 -20.09
CA LYS A 501 7.20 -17.26 -20.92
C LYS A 501 6.87 -18.50 -20.09
N LEU A 502 7.44 -18.58 -18.89
CA LEU A 502 7.25 -19.70 -17.98
C LEU A 502 7.28 -19.19 -16.55
N VAL A 503 6.37 -19.69 -15.71
CA VAL A 503 6.48 -19.67 -14.25
C VAL A 503 6.42 -21.10 -13.77
N MET A 504 7.47 -21.54 -13.12
CA MET A 504 7.57 -22.86 -12.48
C MET A 504 7.60 -22.66 -10.97
N ILE A 505 6.78 -23.41 -10.26
CA ILE A 505 6.68 -23.39 -8.81
C ILE A 505 6.86 -24.82 -8.29
N ALA A 506 7.86 -25.03 -7.44
CA ALA A 506 8.24 -26.35 -6.93
C ALA A 506 8.40 -27.41 -8.06
N GLY A 507 9.00 -27.01 -9.20
CA GLY A 507 9.21 -27.88 -10.35
C GLY A 507 7.95 -28.13 -11.22
N GLN A 508 6.83 -27.50 -10.93
CA GLN A 508 5.58 -27.63 -11.71
C GLN A 508 5.34 -26.36 -12.52
N SER A 509 4.94 -26.50 -13.79
CA SER A 509 4.55 -25.36 -14.61
C SER A 509 3.23 -24.78 -14.08
N ALA A 510 3.26 -23.53 -13.62
CA ALA A 510 2.09 -22.78 -13.18
C ALA A 510 1.53 -21.89 -14.29
N TRP A 511 2.43 -21.36 -15.13
CA TRP A 511 2.10 -20.51 -16.26
C TRP A 511 3.02 -20.81 -17.43
N GLU A 512 2.47 -21.04 -18.61
CA GLU A 512 3.21 -21.27 -19.84
C GLU A 512 2.33 -20.94 -21.04
N ASN A 513 2.93 -20.48 -22.15
CA ASN A 513 2.20 -20.15 -23.38
C ASN A 513 1.03 -19.15 -23.17
N ASN A 514 1.23 -18.15 -22.31
CA ASN A 514 0.25 -17.12 -21.93
C ASN A 514 -1.04 -17.68 -21.28
N ALA A 515 -0.95 -18.84 -20.63
CA ALA A 515 -2.06 -19.44 -19.92
C ALA A 515 -1.62 -20.07 -18.59
N PHE A 516 -2.52 -20.07 -17.62
CA PHE A 516 -2.34 -20.88 -16.42
C PHE A 516 -2.43 -22.37 -16.75
N SER A 517 -1.60 -23.16 -16.08
CA SER A 517 -1.73 -24.61 -16.09
C SER A 517 -3.13 -25.03 -15.61
N PRO A 518 -3.76 -26.04 -16.20
CA PRO A 518 -5.05 -26.55 -15.70
C PRO A 518 -5.02 -27.00 -14.22
N GLU A 519 -3.84 -27.30 -13.72
CA GLU A 519 -3.64 -27.75 -12.34
C GLU A 519 -3.47 -26.59 -11.35
N PHE A 520 -3.22 -25.36 -11.84
CA PHE A 520 -3.05 -24.17 -11.00
C PHE A 520 -4.35 -23.86 -10.24
N GLY A 521 -4.25 -23.79 -8.91
CA GLY A 521 -5.40 -23.61 -8.03
C GLY A 521 -6.21 -24.90 -7.74
N GLN A 522 -5.96 -25.99 -8.48
CA GLN A 522 -6.60 -27.29 -8.25
C GLN A 522 -5.79 -28.19 -7.29
N LYS A 523 -4.49 -27.99 -7.26
CA LYS A 523 -3.56 -28.65 -6.33
C LYS A 523 -2.53 -27.67 -5.79
N PRO A 524 -1.93 -27.92 -4.63
CA PRO A 524 -0.89 -27.04 -4.08
C PRO A 524 0.36 -27.07 -4.98
N MET A 525 0.78 -25.90 -5.45
CA MET A 525 2.06 -25.70 -6.12
C MET A 525 3.00 -24.91 -5.21
N GLY A 526 2.52 -23.80 -4.67
CA GLY A 526 3.21 -23.03 -3.65
C GLY A 526 3.11 -23.64 -2.26
N ARG A 527 3.82 -23.07 -1.33
CA ARG A 527 3.86 -23.54 0.05
C ARG A 527 3.95 -22.37 1.03
N LEU A 528 3.63 -22.65 2.29
CA LEU A 528 3.93 -21.76 3.40
C LEU A 528 5.45 -21.76 3.65
N LEU A 529 6.09 -20.60 3.52
CA LEU A 529 7.50 -20.40 3.86
C LEU A 529 7.59 -20.00 5.33
N ARG A 530 8.08 -20.88 6.16
CA ARG A 530 8.37 -20.61 7.56
C ARG A 530 9.81 -20.07 7.72
N ALA A 531 10.02 -19.16 8.66
CA ALA A 531 11.34 -18.61 8.93
C ALA A 531 12.31 -19.74 9.35
N GLN A 532 13.44 -19.80 8.68
CA GLN A 532 14.57 -20.65 9.10
C GLN A 532 15.39 -19.90 10.16
N ARG A 533 15.25 -20.33 11.40
CA ARG A 533 16.05 -19.78 12.51
C ARG A 533 17.02 -20.85 13.00
N ALA A 534 18.29 -20.48 13.16
CA ALA A 534 19.24 -21.36 13.81
C ALA A 534 18.70 -21.75 15.20
N SER A 535 18.55 -23.03 15.47
CA SER A 535 18.27 -23.50 16.82
C SER A 535 19.35 -22.93 17.74
N LYS A 536 18.94 -22.11 18.71
CA LYS A 536 19.86 -21.73 19.80
C LYS A 536 20.15 -23.02 20.55
N GLY A 537 21.35 -23.61 20.26
CA GLY A 537 21.89 -24.75 21.00
C GLY A 537 22.14 -24.39 22.46
#